data_a18359e8ce22848e36b58dd834ae9ad0
#
_entry.id   a18359e8ce22848e36b58dd834ae9ad0
#
_cell.length_a   1.000
_cell.length_b   1.000
_cell.length_c   1.000
_cell.angle_alpha   90.00
_cell.angle_beta   90.00
_cell.angle_gamma   90.00
#
_symmetry.space_group_name_H-M   'P 1'
#
loop_
_entity.id
_entity.type
_entity.pdbx_description
1 polymer ?
#
loop_
_entity_poly.entity_id
_entity_poly.type
_entity_poly.pdbx_seq_one_letter_code
_entity_poly.pdbx_strand_id
1 'polypeptide(L)'
;MVDFGNVLKKLRLQERLTQQQLADKLGVTKSVVSYYELQARYPSPEVLVKLAAIFHVTTDYLLGLETREIIDLSGLDDEDIATVKQMVTVLRKKN
;
A
#
# COMPACT_ATOMS: atom_id res chain seq x y z
N MET A 1 -10.64 2.35 -12.97
CA MET A 1 -9.69 2.24 -11.86
C MET A 1 -9.33 3.64 -11.41
N VAL A 2 -10.10 4.10 -10.47
CA VAL A 2 -10.04 5.48 -10.02
C VAL A 2 -8.90 5.61 -9.01
N ASP A 3 -8.02 6.57 -9.19
CA ASP A 3 -7.02 6.98 -8.20
C ASP A 3 -5.88 6.01 -7.90
N PHE A 4 -5.69 4.94 -8.68
CA PHE A 4 -4.59 4.02 -8.44
C PHE A 4 -3.24 4.74 -8.31
N GLY A 5 -2.95 5.67 -9.20
CA GLY A 5 -1.68 6.39 -9.21
C GLY A 5 -1.45 7.20 -7.95
N ASN A 6 -2.48 7.89 -7.47
CA ASN A 6 -2.39 8.67 -6.23
C ASN A 6 -2.27 7.78 -5.00
N VAL A 7 -3.00 6.66 -4.97
CA VAL A 7 -2.89 5.69 -3.88
C VAL A 7 -1.47 5.13 -3.83
N LEU A 8 -0.93 4.72 -4.98
CA LEU A 8 0.43 4.18 -5.05
C LEU A 8 1.47 5.20 -4.56
N LYS A 9 1.38 6.43 -5.04
CA LYS A 9 2.30 7.49 -4.64
C LYS A 9 2.22 7.76 -3.13
N LYS A 10 1.00 7.83 -2.59
CA LYS A 10 0.78 8.02 -1.16
C LYS A 10 1.45 6.92 -0.34
N LEU A 11 1.21 5.66 -0.70
CA LEU A 11 1.82 4.52 -0.01
C LEU A 11 3.34 4.56 -0.10
N ARG A 12 3.87 4.85 -1.28
CA ARG A 12 5.31 4.95 -1.47
C ARG A 12 5.93 6.00 -0.55
N LEU A 13 5.32 7.18 -0.50
CA LEU A 13 5.82 8.28 0.34
C LEU A 13 5.68 7.98 1.84
N GLN A 14 4.61 7.29 2.24
CA GLN A 14 4.43 6.86 3.63
C GLN A 14 5.56 5.93 4.08
N GLU A 15 6.03 5.08 3.18
CA GLU A 15 7.14 4.16 3.44
C GLU A 15 8.51 4.81 3.17
N ARG A 16 8.54 6.09 2.83
CA ARG A 16 9.76 6.85 2.55
C ARG A 16 10.61 6.22 1.43
N LEU A 17 9.92 5.67 0.43
CA LEU A 17 10.60 5.10 -0.74
C LEU A 17 10.67 6.11 -1.87
N THR A 18 11.81 6.12 -2.58
CA THR A 18 11.90 6.80 -3.86
C THR A 18 11.25 5.94 -4.95
N GLN A 19 10.96 6.53 -6.11
CA GLN A 19 10.47 5.76 -7.24
C GLN A 19 11.46 4.67 -7.65
N GLN A 20 12.77 4.96 -7.60
CA GLN A 20 13.79 3.98 -7.93
C GLN A 20 13.81 2.82 -6.93
N GLN A 21 13.69 3.12 -5.64
CA GLN A 21 13.66 2.08 -4.62
C GLN A 21 12.44 1.16 -4.78
N LEU A 22 11.28 1.73 -5.08
CA LEU A 22 10.10 0.92 -5.36
C LEU A 22 10.28 0.10 -6.63
N ALA A 23 10.84 0.70 -7.69
CA ALA A 23 11.13 -0.01 -8.92
C ALA A 23 12.04 -1.22 -8.69
N ASP A 24 13.08 -1.04 -7.88
CA ASP A 24 14.00 -2.14 -7.53
C ASP A 24 13.26 -3.27 -6.82
N LYS A 25 12.35 -2.95 -5.91
CA LYS A 25 11.54 -3.97 -5.21
C LYS A 25 10.60 -4.72 -6.15
N LEU A 26 10.10 -4.06 -7.19
CA LEU A 26 9.17 -4.64 -8.15
C LEU A 26 9.88 -5.36 -9.30
N GLY A 27 11.16 -5.11 -9.50
CA GLY A 27 11.87 -5.63 -10.66
C GLY A 27 11.52 -4.91 -11.96
N VAL A 28 11.15 -3.62 -11.87
CA VAL A 28 10.84 -2.77 -13.03
C VAL A 28 11.75 -1.55 -13.04
N THR A 29 11.64 -0.71 -14.06
CA THR A 29 12.41 0.53 -14.14
C THR A 29 11.70 1.66 -13.38
N LYS A 30 12.48 2.68 -12.99
CA LYS A 30 11.93 3.90 -12.38
C LYS A 30 10.86 4.54 -13.27
N SER A 31 11.07 4.55 -14.59
CA SER A 31 10.11 5.13 -15.53
C SER A 31 8.76 4.43 -15.46
N VAL A 32 8.77 3.10 -15.28
CA VAL A 32 7.53 2.32 -15.15
C VAL A 32 6.77 2.72 -13.88
N VAL A 33 7.47 2.89 -12.76
CA VAL A 33 6.83 3.37 -11.51
C VAL A 33 6.21 4.76 -11.74
N SER A 34 6.94 5.65 -12.41
CA SER A 34 6.44 6.98 -12.74
C SER A 34 5.16 6.90 -13.58
N TYR A 35 5.13 6.03 -14.58
CA TYR A 35 3.93 5.84 -15.42
C TYR A 35 2.75 5.31 -14.62
N TYR A 36 3.00 4.41 -13.65
CA TYR A 36 1.94 3.92 -12.76
C TYR A 36 1.35 5.07 -11.93
N GLU A 37 2.21 5.90 -11.35
CA GLU A 37 1.75 7.03 -10.51
C GLU A 37 1.01 8.09 -11.32
N LEU A 38 1.37 8.27 -12.60
CA LEU A 38 0.69 9.18 -13.50
C LEU A 38 -0.54 8.56 -14.17
N GLN A 39 -0.81 7.30 -13.91
CA GLN A 39 -1.89 6.52 -14.54
C GLN A 39 -1.76 6.46 -16.07
N ALA A 40 -0.53 6.62 -16.57
CA ALA A 40 -0.20 6.44 -17.98
C ALA A 40 -0.07 4.97 -18.35
N ARG A 41 0.08 4.11 -17.33
CA ARG A 41 0.28 2.68 -17.49
C ARG A 41 -0.26 1.98 -16.24
N TYR A 42 -0.87 0.80 -16.43
CA TYR A 42 -1.38 0.01 -15.31
C TYR A 42 -0.54 -1.25 -15.12
N PRO A 43 -0.31 -1.68 -13.87
CA PRO A 43 0.46 -2.88 -13.62
C PRO A 43 -0.31 -4.14 -14.01
N SER A 44 0.44 -5.19 -14.34
CA SER A 44 -0.13 -6.53 -14.52
C SER A 44 -0.68 -7.05 -13.18
N PRO A 45 -1.53 -8.09 -13.21
CA PRO A 45 -2.00 -8.71 -11.97
C PRO A 45 -0.85 -9.16 -11.06
N GLU A 46 0.24 -9.68 -11.62
CA GLU A 46 1.40 -10.11 -10.84
C GLU A 46 2.05 -8.94 -10.10
N VAL A 47 2.19 -7.81 -10.76
CA VAL A 47 2.78 -6.60 -10.15
C VAL A 47 1.82 -6.03 -9.10
N LEU A 48 0.51 -6.07 -9.34
CA LEU A 48 -0.47 -5.65 -8.34
C LEU A 48 -0.34 -6.46 -7.04
N VAL A 49 -0.20 -7.78 -7.17
CA VAL A 49 -0.02 -8.65 -6.00
C VAL A 49 1.28 -8.30 -5.26
N LYS A 50 2.36 -8.03 -5.99
CA LYS A 50 3.62 -7.61 -5.37
C LYS A 50 3.48 -6.28 -4.64
N LEU A 51 2.80 -5.31 -5.23
CA LEU A 51 2.53 -4.01 -4.59
C LEU A 51 1.72 -4.17 -3.32
N ALA A 52 0.67 -4.98 -3.36
CA ALA A 52 -0.15 -5.27 -2.19
C ALA A 52 0.69 -5.86 -1.05
N ALA A 53 1.58 -6.78 -1.38
CA ALA A 53 2.47 -7.41 -0.40
C ALA A 53 3.49 -6.40 0.18
N ILE A 54 4.09 -5.57 -0.67
CA ILE A 54 5.08 -4.56 -0.24
C ILE A 54 4.45 -3.57 0.74
N PHE A 55 3.24 -3.12 0.46
CA PHE A 55 2.58 -2.08 1.25
C PHE A 55 1.60 -2.62 2.29
N HIS A 56 1.47 -3.94 2.40
CA HIS A 56 0.56 -4.59 3.37
C HIS A 56 -0.87 -4.09 3.24
N VAL A 57 -1.33 -3.93 2.01
CA VAL A 57 -2.70 -3.55 1.67
C VAL A 57 -3.31 -4.60 0.75
N THR A 58 -4.62 -4.52 0.53
CA THR A 58 -5.30 -5.39 -0.42
C THR A 58 -5.15 -4.86 -1.84
N THR A 59 -5.29 -5.73 -2.84
CA THR A 59 -5.36 -5.29 -4.23
C THR A 59 -6.58 -4.40 -4.46
N ASP A 60 -7.70 -4.67 -3.77
CA ASP A 60 -8.90 -3.84 -3.85
C ASP A 60 -8.64 -2.42 -3.38
N TYR A 61 -7.88 -2.25 -2.31
CA TYR A 61 -7.48 -0.91 -1.84
C TYR A 61 -6.64 -0.19 -2.90
N LEU A 62 -5.67 -0.89 -3.49
CA LEU A 62 -4.84 -0.32 -4.55
C LEU A 62 -5.66 0.11 -5.76
N LEU A 63 -6.69 -0.65 -6.09
CA LEU A 63 -7.54 -0.38 -7.24
C LEU A 63 -8.64 0.65 -6.98
N GLY A 64 -8.72 1.16 -5.74
CA GLY A 64 -9.75 2.12 -5.39
C GLY A 64 -11.12 1.52 -5.17
N LEU A 65 -11.21 0.19 -5.06
CA LEU A 65 -12.47 -0.53 -4.83
C LEU A 65 -12.81 -0.63 -3.35
N GLU A 66 -11.86 -0.31 -2.48
CA GLU A 66 -12.00 -0.35 -1.04
C GLU A 66 -11.43 0.95 -0.47
N THR A 67 -12.21 1.62 0.36
CA THR A 67 -11.81 2.92 0.92
C THR A 67 -11.10 2.79 2.26
N ARG A 68 -11.18 1.61 2.89
CA ARG A 68 -10.53 1.37 4.19
C ARG A 68 -9.21 0.68 4.00
N GLU A 69 -8.18 1.22 4.62
CA GLU A 69 -6.87 0.59 4.68
C GLU A 69 -6.94 -0.57 5.67
N ILE A 70 -6.51 -1.76 5.24
CA ILE A 70 -6.46 -2.96 6.07
C ILE A 70 -5.01 -3.20 6.45
N ILE A 71 -4.76 -3.32 7.76
CA ILE A 71 -3.42 -3.59 8.28
C ILE A 71 -3.21 -5.09 8.39
N ASP A 72 -2.09 -5.58 7.84
CA ASP A 72 -1.69 -6.97 7.96
C ASP A 72 -1.09 -7.20 9.34
N LEU A 73 -1.76 -8.03 10.14
CA LEU A 73 -1.33 -8.39 11.50
C LEU A 73 -0.62 -9.74 11.55
N SER A 74 -0.36 -10.36 10.40
CA SER A 74 0.35 -11.64 10.37
C SER A 74 1.75 -11.49 10.96
N GLY A 75 2.20 -12.49 11.69
CA GLY A 75 3.49 -12.45 12.38
C GLY A 75 3.46 -11.80 13.75
N LEU A 76 2.33 -11.21 14.16
CA LEU A 76 2.16 -10.69 15.51
C LEU A 76 1.49 -11.75 16.39
N ASP A 77 1.88 -11.81 17.67
CA ASP A 77 1.21 -12.68 18.62
C ASP A 77 -0.07 -12.02 19.14
N ASP A 78 -0.84 -12.78 19.95
CA ASP A 78 -2.14 -12.29 20.45
C ASP A 78 -1.98 -11.04 21.33
N GLU A 79 -0.90 -10.94 22.07
CA GLU A 79 -0.63 -9.78 22.93
C GLU A 79 -0.36 -8.55 22.09
N ASP A 80 0.43 -8.68 21.03
CA ASP A 80 0.73 -7.59 20.10
C ASP A 80 -0.53 -7.12 19.37
N ILE A 81 -1.36 -8.06 18.93
CA ILE A 81 -2.63 -7.75 18.27
C ILE A 81 -3.55 -6.97 19.22
N ALA A 82 -3.64 -7.39 20.49
CA ALA A 82 -4.43 -6.69 21.49
C ALA A 82 -3.92 -5.25 21.69
N THR A 83 -2.60 -5.06 21.70
CA THR A 83 -1.99 -3.73 21.83
C THR A 83 -2.35 -2.85 20.64
N VAL A 84 -2.26 -3.36 19.41
CA VAL A 84 -2.64 -2.61 18.21
C VAL A 84 -4.11 -2.20 18.26
N LYS A 85 -4.99 -3.12 18.64
CA LYS A 85 -6.43 -2.84 18.76
C LYS A 85 -6.70 -1.76 19.82
N GLN A 86 -5.98 -1.80 20.93
CA GLN A 86 -6.09 -0.80 21.99
C GLN A 86 -5.69 0.58 21.47
N MET A 87 -4.59 0.68 20.74
CA MET A 87 -4.13 1.93 20.14
C MET A 87 -5.18 2.52 19.17
N VAL A 88 -5.76 1.68 18.32
CA VAL A 88 -6.81 2.09 17.38
C VAL A 88 -8.02 2.64 18.15
N THR A 89 -8.44 1.96 19.21
CA THR A 89 -9.56 2.39 20.05
C THR A 89 -9.29 3.76 20.67
N VAL A 90 -8.09 3.97 21.21
CA VAL A 90 -7.71 5.25 21.81
C VAL A 90 -7.73 6.37 20.77
N LEU A 91 -7.18 6.12 19.58
CA LEU A 91 -7.13 7.12 18.51
C LEU A 91 -8.55 7.49 18.02
N ARG A 92 -9.45 6.52 17.94
CA ARG A 92 -10.85 6.77 17.53
C ARG A 92 -11.60 7.65 18.52
N LYS A 93 -11.29 7.52 19.81
CA LYS A 93 -11.93 8.33 20.85
C LYS A 93 -11.54 9.80 20.81
N LYS A 94 -10.40 10.12 20.18
CA LYS A 94 -9.94 11.51 20.03
C LYS A 94 -10.67 12.28 18.93
N ASN A 95 -11.33 11.55 18.07
CA ASN A 95 -12.07 12.11 16.95
C ASN A 95 -13.56 12.14 17.32
#